data_bc818a9de2ca9d16b4f47a1d4bc56ae1
#
_entry.id   bc818a9de2ca9d16b4f47a1d4bc56ae1
#
_cell.length_a   1.000
_cell.length_b   1.000
_cell.length_c   1.000
_cell.angle_alpha   90.00
_cell.angle_beta   90.00
_cell.angle_gamma   90.00
#
_symmetry.space_group_name_H-M   'P 1'
#
loop_
_entity.id
_entity.type
_entity.pdbx_description
1 polymer ?
#
loop_
_entity_poly.entity_id
_entity_poly.type
_entity_poly.pdbx_seq_one_letter_code
_entity_poly.pdbx_strand_id
1 'polypeptide(L)'
;VPNLYLQLEMLPIDITESDNQKFDSKDREVQKKFAPYFKHRGIDLGTQHAFYRDFCLATRHCEDGHRDICLAFPMALPQNTDRIVGFEECGRARLDGQDSYKGMAEGSNTDEGLWIASPARTPLAEAKHIYWFGSAYDAMAFYQLHRAQNQELRKAVFISTGGDLTEKQMRGVLEQTIP
;
A
#
# COMPACT_ATOMS: atom_id res chain seq x y z
N VAL A 1 2.43 18.63 -17.80
CA VAL A 1 2.12 17.40 -17.06
C VAL A 1 3.29 16.48 -17.27
N PRO A 2 4.03 16.07 -16.21
CA PRO A 2 5.05 15.06 -16.38
C PRO A 2 4.41 13.87 -17.07
N ASN A 3 5.03 13.40 -18.14
CA ASN A 3 4.52 12.27 -18.88
C ASN A 3 4.47 11.08 -17.90
N LEU A 4 3.28 10.59 -17.65
CA LEU A 4 3.04 9.52 -16.70
C LEU A 4 3.77 8.23 -17.09
N TYR A 5 4.04 8.06 -18.40
CA TYR A 5 4.89 6.99 -18.91
C TYR A 5 6.34 7.11 -18.44
N LEU A 6 6.88 8.33 -18.39
CA LEU A 6 8.22 8.57 -17.86
C LEU A 6 8.32 8.28 -16.37
N GLN A 7 7.26 8.54 -15.61
CA GLN A 7 7.24 8.19 -14.19
C GLN A 7 7.16 6.69 -13.97
N LEU A 8 6.44 5.95 -14.83
CA LEU A 8 6.41 4.49 -14.76
C LEU A 8 7.73 3.86 -15.21
N GLU A 9 8.40 4.48 -16.19
CA GLU A 9 9.74 4.08 -16.62
C GLU A 9 10.81 4.39 -15.56
N MET A 10 10.54 5.37 -14.68
CA MET A 10 11.42 5.71 -13.56
C MET A 10 11.15 4.89 -12.30
N LEU A 11 10.07 4.13 -12.23
CA LEU A 11 9.89 3.16 -11.15
C LEU A 11 11.04 2.15 -11.22
N PRO A 12 11.59 1.74 -10.07
CA PRO A 12 12.64 0.75 -10.08
C PRO A 12 12.19 -0.44 -10.91
N ILE A 13 12.92 -0.72 -11.97
CA ILE A 13 12.68 -1.86 -12.89
C ILE A 13 12.63 -3.19 -12.12
N ASP A 14 13.03 -3.15 -10.86
CA ASP A 14 13.18 -4.27 -9.96
C ASP A 14 11.89 -4.73 -9.30
N ILE A 15 10.82 -3.95 -9.39
CA ILE A 15 9.49 -4.44 -9.02
C ILE A 15 8.83 -5.03 -10.27
N THR A 16 9.46 -6.06 -10.81
CA THR A 16 8.88 -6.84 -11.88
C THR A 16 7.91 -7.88 -11.32
N GLU A 17 7.00 -8.38 -12.13
CA GLU A 17 6.08 -9.44 -11.68
C GLU A 17 6.83 -10.69 -11.17
N SER A 18 8.01 -10.97 -11.72
CA SER A 18 8.84 -12.10 -11.31
C SER A 18 9.46 -11.93 -9.92
N ASP A 19 9.65 -10.67 -9.48
CA ASP A 19 10.24 -10.37 -8.18
C ASP A 19 9.18 -10.09 -7.11
N ASN A 20 7.90 -10.01 -7.52
CA ASN A 20 6.79 -9.74 -6.64
C ASN A 20 6.22 -11.04 -6.08
N GLN A 21 6.24 -11.17 -4.76
CA GLN A 21 5.55 -12.26 -4.08
C GLN A 21 4.20 -11.76 -3.58
N LYS A 22 3.12 -12.31 -4.12
CA LYS A 22 1.75 -12.01 -3.67
C LYS A 22 1.40 -12.83 -2.44
N PHE A 23 0.61 -12.23 -1.56
CA PHE A 23 0.10 -12.91 -0.36
C PHE A 23 -0.97 -13.95 -0.75
N ASP A 24 -0.90 -15.12 -0.11
CA ASP A 24 -1.91 -16.16 -0.22
C ASP A 24 -2.29 -16.67 1.18
N SER A 25 -3.53 -16.44 1.58
CA SER A 25 -4.04 -16.84 2.89
C SER A 25 -4.18 -18.36 3.07
N LYS A 26 -4.04 -19.12 1.99
CA LYS A 26 -4.13 -20.60 2.01
C LYS A 26 -2.76 -21.27 1.99
N ASP A 27 -1.69 -20.54 1.75
CA ASP A 27 -0.33 -21.05 1.67
C ASP A 27 0.50 -20.57 2.86
N ARG A 28 0.81 -21.50 3.76
CA ARG A 28 1.59 -21.20 4.98
C ARG A 28 3.01 -20.75 4.68
N GLU A 29 3.64 -21.27 3.64
CA GLU A 29 5.01 -20.87 3.27
C GLU A 29 5.03 -19.43 2.77
N VAL A 30 4.02 -19.02 2.01
CA VAL A 30 3.84 -17.63 1.61
C VAL A 30 3.58 -16.75 2.83
N GLN A 31 2.67 -17.14 3.73
CA GLN A 31 2.39 -16.40 4.95
C GLN A 31 3.63 -16.14 5.79
N LYS A 32 4.52 -17.14 5.91
CA LYS A 32 5.78 -17.02 6.65
C LYS A 32 6.71 -15.95 6.06
N LYS A 33 6.69 -15.75 4.76
CA LYS A 33 7.49 -14.70 4.09
C LYS A 33 7.03 -13.30 4.45
N PHE A 34 5.73 -13.12 4.67
CA PHE A 34 5.14 -11.84 5.06
C PHE A 34 5.20 -11.57 6.57
N ALA A 35 5.30 -12.59 7.39
CA ALA A 35 5.29 -12.45 8.85
C ALA A 35 6.32 -11.45 9.41
N PRO A 36 7.57 -11.37 8.91
CA PRO A 36 8.54 -10.39 9.41
C PRO A 36 8.12 -8.92 9.24
N TYR A 37 7.18 -8.65 8.35
CA TYR A 37 6.70 -7.29 8.06
C TYR A 37 5.44 -6.93 8.84
N PHE A 38 4.63 -7.91 9.23
CA PHE A 38 3.35 -7.65 9.88
C PHE A 38 3.32 -7.96 11.36
N LYS A 39 4.08 -8.97 11.80
CA LYS A 39 4.01 -9.47 13.17
C LYS A 39 4.36 -8.43 14.22
N HIS A 40 5.41 -7.66 13.99
CA HIS A 40 5.85 -6.61 14.93
C HIS A 40 4.87 -5.42 15.01
N ARG A 41 3.99 -5.30 14.02
CA ARG A 41 2.93 -4.29 13.98
C ARG A 41 1.58 -4.83 14.48
N GLY A 42 1.54 -6.10 14.87
CA GLY A 42 0.33 -6.72 15.37
C GLY A 42 -0.77 -6.92 14.31
N ILE A 43 -0.42 -6.89 13.03
CA ILE A 43 -1.38 -7.12 11.94
C ILE A 43 -1.61 -8.62 11.75
N ASP A 44 -2.83 -9.08 12.00
CA ASP A 44 -3.19 -10.49 11.91
C ASP A 44 -3.42 -11.00 10.49
N LEU A 45 -3.47 -12.33 10.33
CA LEU A 45 -3.67 -12.97 9.03
C LEU A 45 -5.02 -12.61 8.39
N GLY A 46 -6.06 -12.45 9.20
CA GLY A 46 -7.38 -12.06 8.70
C GLY A 46 -7.35 -10.66 8.06
N THR A 47 -6.64 -9.73 8.67
CA THR A 47 -6.45 -8.38 8.12
C THR A 47 -5.57 -8.42 6.88
N GLN A 48 -4.48 -9.18 6.87
CA GLN A 48 -3.65 -9.39 5.69
C GLN A 48 -4.49 -9.94 4.53
N HIS A 49 -5.34 -10.93 4.81
CA HIS A 49 -6.24 -11.48 3.79
C HIS A 49 -7.22 -10.43 3.26
N ALA A 50 -7.76 -9.56 4.12
CA ALA A 50 -8.70 -8.52 3.69
C ALA A 50 -8.08 -7.56 2.66
N PHE A 51 -6.77 -7.32 2.73
CA PHE A 51 -6.04 -6.40 1.85
C PHE A 51 -5.04 -7.09 0.93
N TYR A 52 -5.17 -8.41 0.70
CA TYR A 52 -4.13 -9.19 0.02
C TYR A 52 -3.78 -8.73 -1.41
N ARG A 53 -4.70 -8.03 -2.07
CA ARG A 53 -4.49 -7.49 -3.41
C ARG A 53 -3.67 -6.21 -3.42
N ASP A 54 -3.54 -5.57 -2.28
CA ASP A 54 -3.05 -4.19 -2.17
C ASP A 54 -1.67 -4.12 -1.52
N PHE A 55 -0.98 -5.23 -1.43
CA PHE A 55 0.42 -5.30 -1.02
C PHE A 55 1.13 -6.51 -1.63
N CYS A 56 2.45 -6.45 -1.69
CA CYS A 56 3.29 -7.56 -2.13
C CYS A 56 4.67 -7.46 -1.46
N LEU A 57 5.46 -8.52 -1.56
CA LEU A 57 6.90 -8.42 -1.31
C LEU A 57 7.60 -8.07 -2.61
N ALA A 58 8.56 -7.15 -2.54
CA ALA A 58 9.31 -6.67 -3.68
C ALA A 58 10.79 -6.53 -3.33
N THR A 59 11.65 -6.56 -4.34
CA THR A 59 13.08 -6.31 -4.17
C THR A 59 13.35 -4.81 -4.25
N ARG A 60 13.98 -4.27 -3.21
CA ARG A 60 14.44 -2.88 -3.15
C ARG A 60 15.93 -2.83 -3.42
N HIS A 61 16.35 -1.91 -4.28
CA HIS A 61 17.76 -1.60 -4.49
C HIS A 61 18.19 -0.49 -3.55
N CYS A 62 19.24 -0.74 -2.78
CA CYS A 62 19.82 0.23 -1.88
C CYS A 62 20.93 1.02 -2.60
N GLU A 63 21.21 2.24 -2.13
CA GLU A 63 22.21 3.13 -2.72
C GLU A 63 23.62 2.52 -2.78
N ASP A 64 23.94 1.62 -1.85
CA ASP A 64 25.22 0.90 -1.80
C ASP A 64 25.29 -0.30 -2.76
N GLY A 65 24.30 -0.50 -3.62
CA GLY A 65 24.18 -1.64 -4.54
C GLY A 65 23.64 -2.91 -3.89
N HIS A 66 23.31 -2.87 -2.60
CA HIS A 66 22.71 -3.99 -1.89
C HIS A 66 21.25 -4.16 -2.29
N ARG A 67 20.79 -5.41 -2.36
CA ARG A 67 19.40 -5.77 -2.60
C ARG A 67 18.74 -6.19 -1.29
N ASP A 68 17.55 -5.70 -1.05
CA ASP A 68 16.77 -6.04 0.13
C ASP A 68 15.32 -6.32 -0.27
N ILE A 69 14.64 -7.17 0.50
CA ILE A 69 13.23 -7.43 0.29
C ILE A 69 12.43 -6.51 1.20
N CYS A 70 11.44 -5.83 0.64
CA CYS A 70 10.54 -4.96 1.38
C CYS A 70 9.08 -5.34 1.14
N LEU A 71 8.21 -4.91 2.05
CA LEU A 71 6.78 -4.90 1.84
C LEU A 71 6.44 -3.65 1.03
N ALA A 72 5.77 -3.83 -0.11
CA ALA A 72 5.41 -2.76 -1.02
C ALA A 72 3.88 -2.61 -1.11
N PHE A 73 3.41 -1.37 -0.97
CA PHE A 73 2.01 -1.01 -1.12
C PHE A 73 1.84 -0.20 -2.40
N PRO A 74 1.18 -0.73 -3.44
CA PRO A 74 1.01 -0.04 -4.71
C PRO A 74 0.21 1.24 -4.55
N MET A 75 0.68 2.31 -5.17
CA MET A 75 -0.02 3.60 -5.22
C MET A 75 -0.57 3.83 -6.62
N ALA A 76 -1.78 4.36 -6.68
CA ALA A 76 -2.46 4.66 -7.93
C ALA A 76 -3.01 6.09 -7.93
N LEU A 77 -3.42 6.55 -9.11
CA LEU A 77 -4.14 7.82 -9.22
C LEU A 77 -5.62 7.60 -8.90
N PRO A 78 -6.28 8.53 -8.22
CA PRO A 78 -7.71 8.40 -7.91
C PRO A 78 -8.60 8.23 -9.13
N GLN A 79 -8.26 8.86 -10.25
CA GLN A 79 -9.00 8.76 -11.52
C GLN A 79 -8.73 7.47 -12.29
N ASN A 80 -7.67 6.73 -11.95
CA ASN A 80 -7.35 5.45 -12.59
C ASN A 80 -6.62 4.54 -11.59
N THR A 81 -7.41 3.83 -10.79
CA THR A 81 -6.89 2.97 -9.72
C THR A 81 -6.21 1.69 -10.22
N ASP A 82 -6.36 1.34 -11.50
CA ASP A 82 -5.66 0.22 -12.10
C ASP A 82 -4.21 0.55 -12.49
N ARG A 83 -3.86 1.83 -12.48
CA ARG A 83 -2.55 2.30 -12.90
C ARG A 83 -1.68 2.58 -11.68
N ILE A 84 -0.64 1.77 -11.52
CA ILE A 84 0.34 1.95 -10.45
C ILE A 84 1.31 3.08 -10.84
N VAL A 85 1.43 4.06 -9.96
CA VAL A 85 2.32 5.23 -10.14
C VAL A 85 3.39 5.34 -9.07
N GLY A 86 3.45 4.37 -8.17
CA GLY A 86 4.45 4.33 -7.12
C GLY A 86 4.21 3.20 -6.13
N PHE A 87 5.10 3.11 -5.15
CA PHE A 87 5.00 2.15 -4.06
C PHE A 87 5.47 2.78 -2.75
N GLU A 88 4.65 2.63 -1.71
CA GLU A 88 5.08 2.81 -0.33
C GLU A 88 5.84 1.56 0.08
N GLU A 89 7.04 1.70 0.63
CA GLU A 89 7.91 0.58 0.98
C GLU A 89 8.18 0.53 2.47
N CYS A 90 8.14 -0.68 3.04
CA CYS A 90 8.45 -0.91 4.44
C CYS A 90 9.39 -2.11 4.60
N GLY A 91 10.43 -1.94 5.41
CA GLY A 91 11.36 -3.00 5.74
C GLY A 91 10.81 -3.95 6.81
N ARG A 92 11.49 -5.07 6.99
CA ARG A 92 11.22 -6.02 8.07
C ARG A 92 11.61 -5.41 9.42
N ALA A 93 11.03 -5.96 10.50
CA ALA A 93 11.42 -5.59 11.86
C ALA A 93 12.93 -5.78 12.06
N ARG A 94 13.58 -4.81 12.71
CA ARG A 94 15.00 -4.89 13.04
C ARG A 94 15.21 -5.55 14.40
N LEU A 95 16.22 -6.40 14.46
CA LEU A 95 16.59 -7.10 15.70
C LEU A 95 17.35 -6.21 16.69
N ASP A 96 17.92 -5.09 16.20
CA ASP A 96 18.69 -4.14 17.01
C ASP A 96 17.83 -3.10 17.76
N GLY A 97 16.51 -3.21 17.67
CA GLY A 97 15.57 -2.28 18.30
C GLY A 97 15.44 -0.93 17.63
N GLN A 98 16.12 -0.71 16.49
CA GLN A 98 15.94 0.49 15.69
C GLN A 98 14.70 0.39 14.80
N ASP A 99 14.23 1.54 14.30
CA ASP A 99 13.10 1.59 13.39
C ASP A 99 13.39 0.84 12.09
N SER A 100 12.39 0.11 11.60
CA SER A 100 12.47 -0.53 10.30
C SER A 100 12.43 0.53 9.19
N TYR A 101 13.01 0.19 8.04
CA TYR A 101 12.98 1.07 6.88
C TYR A 101 11.54 1.44 6.50
N LYS A 102 11.34 2.71 6.16
CA LYS A 102 10.08 3.24 5.61
C LYS A 102 10.41 4.32 4.58
N GLY A 103 9.79 4.24 3.41
CA GLY A 103 10.02 5.21 2.34
C GLY A 103 9.13 4.96 1.15
N MET A 104 9.47 5.61 0.04
CA MET A 104 8.82 5.42 -1.26
C MET A 104 9.81 4.84 -2.25
N ALA A 105 9.34 3.99 -3.15
CA ALA A 105 10.14 3.52 -4.27
C ALA A 105 10.59 4.71 -5.12
N GLU A 106 11.83 4.65 -5.60
CA GLU A 106 12.38 5.70 -6.46
C GLU A 106 11.49 5.87 -7.71
N GLY A 107 11.22 7.11 -8.10
CA GLY A 107 10.37 7.44 -9.25
C GLY A 107 8.88 7.42 -8.94
N SER A 108 8.46 7.14 -7.71
CA SER A 108 7.05 7.18 -7.32
C SER A 108 6.47 8.59 -7.46
N ASN A 109 5.24 8.67 -7.97
CA ASN A 109 4.46 9.91 -7.95
C ASN A 109 3.86 10.13 -6.55
N THR A 110 4.63 10.77 -5.67
CA THR A 110 4.21 11.04 -4.29
C THR A 110 3.31 12.25 -4.15
N ASP A 111 3.20 13.07 -5.19
CA ASP A 111 2.39 14.29 -5.19
C ASP A 111 0.90 13.99 -5.44
N GLU A 112 0.61 13.00 -6.26
CA GLU A 112 -0.75 12.65 -6.68
C GLU A 112 -1.13 11.20 -6.31
N GLY A 113 -0.16 10.29 -6.23
CA GLY A 113 -0.39 8.87 -5.99
C GLY A 113 -0.85 8.58 -4.56
N LEU A 114 -1.74 7.59 -4.45
CA LEU A 114 -2.32 7.15 -3.19
C LEU A 114 -2.43 5.63 -3.18
N TRP A 115 -2.17 5.03 -2.02
CA TRP A 115 -2.63 3.66 -1.81
C TRP A 115 -4.13 3.68 -1.56
N ILE A 116 -4.90 3.01 -2.42
CA ILE A 116 -6.36 3.01 -2.38
C ILE A 116 -6.81 1.56 -2.31
N ALA A 117 -7.44 1.17 -1.22
CA ALA A 117 -7.80 -0.21 -0.95
C ALA A 117 -9.20 -0.34 -0.35
N SER A 118 -9.87 -1.43 -0.68
CA SER A 118 -11.14 -1.80 -0.05
C SER A 118 -11.22 -3.31 0.09
N PRO A 119 -11.49 -3.85 1.29
CA PRO A 119 -11.62 -5.30 1.47
C PRO A 119 -12.66 -5.94 0.56
N ALA A 120 -13.80 -5.27 0.33
CA ALA A 120 -14.86 -5.74 -0.56
C ALA A 120 -14.72 -5.24 -2.01
N ARG A 121 -13.58 -4.58 -2.34
CA ARG A 121 -13.30 -4.02 -3.67
C ARG A 121 -14.31 -2.96 -4.11
N THR A 122 -14.81 -2.18 -3.18
CA THR A 122 -15.68 -1.06 -3.49
C THR A 122 -14.92 -0.02 -4.31
N PRO A 123 -15.39 0.36 -5.50
CA PRO A 123 -14.77 1.43 -6.28
C PRO A 123 -14.82 2.76 -5.51
N LEU A 124 -13.80 3.60 -5.69
CA LEU A 124 -13.72 4.89 -5.00
C LEU A 124 -14.97 5.74 -5.23
N ALA A 125 -15.49 5.78 -6.46
CA ALA A 125 -16.69 6.55 -6.81
C ALA A 125 -17.98 6.05 -6.13
N GLU A 126 -18.00 4.81 -5.67
CA GLU A 126 -19.17 4.19 -5.02
C GLU A 126 -19.03 4.12 -3.50
N ALA A 127 -17.91 4.58 -2.95
CA ALA A 127 -17.63 4.51 -1.52
C ALA A 127 -18.58 5.42 -0.72
N LYS A 128 -19.25 4.85 0.27
CA LYS A 128 -20.04 5.64 1.24
C LYS A 128 -19.17 6.24 2.34
N HIS A 129 -18.06 5.56 2.64
CA HIS A 129 -17.10 5.98 3.67
C HIS A 129 -15.69 5.83 3.14
N ILE A 130 -14.90 6.87 3.32
CA ILE A 130 -13.50 6.92 2.97
C ILE A 130 -12.72 7.30 4.21
N TYR A 131 -11.72 6.47 4.55
CA TYR A 131 -10.84 6.69 5.69
C TYR A 131 -9.43 7.01 5.20
N TRP A 132 -8.84 8.07 5.73
CA TRP A 132 -7.52 8.58 5.34
C TRP A 132 -6.48 8.31 6.40
N PHE A 133 -5.31 7.88 5.96
CA PHE A 133 -4.17 7.56 6.83
C PHE A 133 -2.86 8.04 6.20
N GLY A 134 -1.86 8.26 7.05
CA GLY A 134 -0.50 8.58 6.61
C GLY A 134 0.31 7.36 6.16
N SER A 135 -0.16 6.14 6.48
CA SER A 135 0.49 4.90 6.05
C SER A 135 -0.52 3.79 5.83
N ALA A 136 -0.19 2.83 4.96
CA ALA A 136 -1.02 1.65 4.74
C ALA A 136 -1.12 0.77 5.99
N TYR A 137 -0.06 0.69 6.79
CA TYR A 137 -0.11 -0.03 8.08
C TYR A 137 -1.17 0.53 9.02
N ASP A 138 -1.26 1.85 9.13
CA ASP A 138 -2.26 2.50 9.99
C ASP A 138 -3.68 2.20 9.52
N ALA A 139 -3.88 2.18 8.21
CA ALA A 139 -5.17 1.80 7.61
C ALA A 139 -5.55 0.35 7.95
N MET A 140 -4.61 -0.57 7.80
CA MET A 140 -4.82 -1.98 8.14
C MET A 140 -5.08 -2.18 9.63
N ALA A 141 -4.33 -1.49 10.49
CA ALA A 141 -4.52 -1.52 11.94
C ALA A 141 -5.90 -0.99 12.34
N PHE A 142 -6.33 0.11 11.77
CA PHE A 142 -7.66 0.68 11.99
C PHE A 142 -8.76 -0.34 11.63
N TYR A 143 -8.66 -0.94 10.44
CA TYR A 143 -9.61 -1.97 10.03
C TYR A 143 -9.66 -3.14 11.02
N GLN A 144 -8.50 -3.65 11.42
CA GLN A 144 -8.39 -4.76 12.36
C GLN A 144 -9.05 -4.44 13.71
N LEU A 145 -8.81 -3.23 14.24
CA LEU A 145 -9.31 -2.81 15.54
C LEU A 145 -10.83 -2.60 15.55
N HIS A 146 -11.43 -2.25 14.43
CA HIS A 146 -12.82 -1.81 14.36
C HIS A 146 -13.75 -2.75 13.59
N ARG A 147 -13.23 -3.72 12.84
CA ARG A 147 -14.05 -4.58 11.97
C ARG A 147 -15.12 -5.39 12.70
N ALA A 148 -14.88 -5.77 13.94
CA ALA A 148 -15.83 -6.57 14.72
C ALA A 148 -17.05 -5.76 15.14
N GLN A 149 -16.90 -4.45 15.38
CA GLN A 149 -17.97 -3.54 15.78
C GLN A 149 -18.63 -2.85 14.59
N ASN A 150 -17.98 -2.81 13.44
CA ASN A 150 -18.47 -2.12 12.26
C ASN A 150 -18.23 -2.94 11.00
N GLN A 151 -19.21 -3.74 10.61
CA GLN A 151 -19.13 -4.60 9.42
C GLN A 151 -19.12 -3.81 8.10
N GLU A 152 -19.58 -2.57 8.11
CA GLU A 152 -19.56 -1.70 6.94
C GLU A 152 -18.13 -1.31 6.51
N LEU A 153 -17.13 -1.48 7.39
CA LEU A 153 -15.73 -1.25 7.04
C LEU A 153 -15.24 -2.11 5.88
N ARG A 154 -15.82 -3.29 5.67
CA ARG A 154 -15.47 -4.12 4.50
C ARG A 154 -15.76 -3.43 3.18
N LYS A 155 -16.76 -2.58 3.14
CA LYS A 155 -17.20 -1.83 1.95
C LYS A 155 -16.62 -0.43 1.88
N ALA A 156 -15.93 0.02 2.94
CA ALA A 156 -15.27 1.31 2.95
C ALA A 156 -14.03 1.29 2.05
N VAL A 157 -13.59 2.48 1.64
CA VAL A 157 -12.32 2.68 0.96
C VAL A 157 -11.33 3.27 1.95
N PHE A 158 -10.15 2.68 1.99
CA PHE A 158 -9.03 3.09 2.84
C PHE A 158 -7.96 3.71 1.96
N ILE A 159 -7.47 4.87 2.34
CA ILE A 159 -6.47 5.62 1.58
C ILE A 159 -5.26 5.89 2.46
N SER A 160 -4.08 5.60 1.94
CA SER A 160 -2.82 6.05 2.51
C SER A 160 -2.18 7.09 1.59
N THR A 161 -1.77 8.20 2.18
CA THR A 161 -0.99 9.24 1.49
C THR A 161 0.50 8.90 1.42
N GLY A 162 0.95 7.93 2.22
CA GLY A 162 2.35 7.58 2.35
C GLY A 162 3.21 8.62 3.08
N GLY A 163 2.59 9.65 3.62
CA GLY A 163 3.22 10.78 4.30
C GLY A 163 2.22 11.92 4.45
N ASP A 164 2.68 13.15 4.31
CA ASP A 164 1.82 14.32 4.40
C ASP A 164 0.86 14.39 3.20
N LEU A 165 -0.38 14.71 3.49
CA LEU A 165 -1.42 14.90 2.47
C LEU A 165 -1.12 16.11 1.59
N THR A 166 -1.12 15.91 0.28
CA THR A 166 -0.98 17.01 -0.69
C THR A 166 -2.36 17.53 -1.14
N GLU A 167 -2.37 18.75 -1.65
CA GLU A 167 -3.59 19.34 -2.25
C GLU A 167 -4.05 18.54 -3.47
N LYS A 168 -3.12 18.06 -4.28
CA LYS A 168 -3.44 17.26 -5.48
C LYS A 168 -4.06 15.90 -5.12
N GLN A 169 -3.56 15.25 -4.08
CA GLN A 169 -4.14 14.02 -3.56
C GLN A 169 -5.59 14.24 -3.12
N MET A 170 -5.83 15.25 -2.30
CA MET A 170 -7.17 15.58 -1.82
C MET A 170 -8.12 15.91 -2.97
N ARG A 171 -7.69 16.78 -3.88
CA ARG A 171 -8.48 17.17 -5.04
C ARG A 171 -8.82 15.97 -5.93
N GLY A 172 -7.85 15.12 -6.20
CA GLY A 172 -8.04 13.92 -7.03
C GLY A 172 -9.14 13.00 -6.48
N VAL A 173 -9.17 12.77 -5.18
CA VAL A 173 -10.21 11.96 -4.54
C VAL A 173 -11.56 12.68 -4.56
N LEU A 174 -11.61 13.95 -4.24
CA LEU A 174 -12.86 14.73 -4.24
C LEU A 174 -13.50 14.75 -5.63
N GLU A 175 -12.71 14.89 -6.69
CA GLU A 175 -13.22 14.88 -8.08
C GLU A 175 -13.88 13.53 -8.46
N GLN A 176 -13.49 12.42 -7.82
CA GLN A 176 -14.07 11.10 -8.06
C GLN A 176 -15.29 10.78 -7.19
N THR A 177 -15.48 11.52 -6.10
CA THR A 177 -16.46 11.18 -5.05
C THR A 177 -17.61 12.18 -4.93
N ILE A 178 -17.45 13.38 -5.47
CA ILE A 178 -18.51 14.40 -5.51
C ILE A 178 -19.32 14.20 -6.79
N PRO A 179 -20.67 14.05 -6.69
CA PRO A 179 -21.51 13.88 -7.88
C PRO A 179 -21.52 15.14 -8.77
#